data_46ae89c760aa42d0952977bfa1822cfe
#
_entry.id   46ae89c760aa42d0952977bfa1822cfe
#
_cell.length_a   1.000
_cell.length_b   1.000
_cell.length_c   1.000
_cell.angle_alpha   90.00
_cell.angle_beta   90.00
_cell.angle_gamma   90.00
#
_symmetry.space_group_name_H-M   'P 1'
#
loop_
_entity.id
_entity.type
_entity.pdbx_description
1 polymer ?
#
loop_
_entity_poly.entity_id
_entity_poly.type
_entity_poly.pdbx_seq_one_letter_code
_entity_poly.pdbx_strand_id
1 'polypeptide(L)'
;RIWDAEPVVHFNLEEFDKGAYMAAVEQENLAKTITEVLYPNDNHYAGKELRLKQQYFFVSASLQTAIKKYLKNHDDIRKLPEKVVFQMNDTHPTLTVAELMRLLMDEYNLEWDEAWDITTHSCAYTNHTIMSEALEKWPIELFSRLLPRCYQIIEEINRRFCIEIENKYPGNHDKVAKMAIIYDGQVKMAHLAICAGFSVNGVAKLHTEILKHQELKDFYEMMPEKFNNKTNGITQRRFLLHANPLLSEWVTGKVGDDWITDLPKIKGIEVYADDKKAQAEFMNIKYQNKVRLAKYIKEHNGIDVDPRSIFDVQVKRLHEYKRQLLNILHVMYLYNQIKEHPEMEFHPRTFIFGAKAAAGYKIAKLTIKLINSVADVINNDESINGKIKVVFIENYRVSNAEIIFAAADVSEQISTASKEASGTGNMKFMLNGALTLGTMDGANVEIVDEVGEENAFIFGLSSDEVINYENNGGYNPMDIFNSDMDI
;
A
#
# COMPACT_ATOMS: atom_id res chain seq x y z
N ARG A 1 -0.16 -19.30 7.64
CA ARG A 1 -0.04 -20.54 6.84
C ARG A 1 0.45 -20.19 5.45
N ILE A 2 1.15 -21.10 4.81
CA ILE A 2 1.58 -21.01 3.42
C ILE A 2 0.80 -22.10 2.67
N TRP A 3 0.24 -21.73 1.53
CA TRP A 3 -0.49 -22.63 0.65
C TRP A 3 0.36 -22.98 -0.56
N ASP A 4 0.27 -24.22 -1.02
CA ASP A 4 0.83 -24.70 -2.26
C ASP A 4 -0.27 -25.34 -3.11
N ALA A 5 -0.14 -25.25 -4.43
CA ALA A 5 -1.11 -25.78 -5.36
C ALA A 5 -0.57 -27.08 -5.96
N GLU A 6 -1.35 -28.15 -5.82
CA GLU A 6 -1.05 -29.46 -6.41
C GLU A 6 -2.06 -29.77 -7.52
N PRO A 7 -1.63 -30.38 -8.62
CA PRO A 7 -2.53 -30.76 -9.70
C PRO A 7 -3.35 -32.01 -9.30
N VAL A 8 -4.51 -32.18 -9.94
CA VAL A 8 -5.30 -33.39 -9.81
C VAL A 8 -4.59 -34.57 -10.50
N VAL A 9 -3.88 -34.30 -11.59
CA VAL A 9 -3.07 -35.27 -12.34
C VAL A 9 -1.64 -34.75 -12.42
N HIS A 10 -0.70 -35.39 -11.76
CA HIS A 10 0.71 -35.01 -11.76
C HIS A 10 1.41 -35.31 -13.09
N PHE A 11 1.07 -36.45 -13.71
CA PHE A 11 1.70 -36.92 -14.94
C PHE A 11 0.69 -37.65 -15.79
N ASN A 12 0.58 -37.28 -17.05
CA ASN A 12 -0.28 -37.97 -18.01
C ASN A 12 0.56 -38.94 -18.88
N LEU A 13 0.56 -40.23 -18.51
CA LEU A 13 1.31 -41.26 -19.21
C LEU A 13 0.84 -41.45 -20.66
N GLU A 14 -0.45 -41.31 -20.93
CA GLU A 14 -0.99 -41.46 -22.29
C GLU A 14 -0.45 -40.40 -23.25
N GLU A 15 -0.38 -39.14 -22.81
CA GLU A 15 0.25 -38.08 -23.60
C GLU A 15 1.76 -38.28 -23.76
N PHE A 16 2.43 -38.76 -22.73
CA PHE A 16 3.86 -39.07 -22.78
C PHE A 16 4.16 -40.15 -23.81
N ASP A 17 3.37 -41.22 -23.81
CA ASP A 17 3.55 -42.35 -24.76
C ASP A 17 3.27 -41.94 -26.21
N LYS A 18 2.47 -40.92 -26.44
CA LYS A 18 2.26 -40.30 -27.76
C LYS A 18 3.39 -39.36 -28.19
N GLY A 19 4.42 -39.17 -27.34
CA GLY A 19 5.51 -38.21 -27.58
C GLY A 19 5.17 -36.74 -27.25
N ALA A 20 4.00 -36.47 -26.67
CA ALA A 20 3.57 -35.13 -26.25
C ALA A 20 4.09 -34.80 -24.84
N TYR A 21 5.40 -34.75 -24.66
CA TYR A 21 6.05 -34.66 -23.35
C TYR A 21 5.65 -33.42 -22.56
N MET A 22 5.44 -32.26 -23.21
CA MET A 22 5.01 -31.05 -22.54
C MET A 22 3.55 -31.13 -22.05
N ALA A 23 2.67 -31.78 -22.86
CA ALA A 23 1.29 -32.02 -22.46
C ALA A 23 1.20 -32.99 -21.27
N ALA A 24 2.12 -33.95 -21.18
CA ALA A 24 2.18 -34.91 -20.09
C ALA A 24 2.38 -34.28 -18.70
N VAL A 25 3.03 -33.11 -18.61
CA VAL A 25 3.30 -32.35 -17.36
C VAL A 25 2.56 -31.03 -17.29
N GLU A 26 1.65 -30.73 -18.20
CA GLU A 26 0.96 -29.45 -18.31
C GLU A 26 0.20 -29.08 -17.06
N GLN A 27 -0.59 -30.00 -16.49
CA GLN A 27 -1.38 -29.74 -15.29
C GLN A 27 -0.51 -29.46 -14.07
N GLU A 28 0.62 -30.14 -13.93
CA GLU A 28 1.59 -29.86 -12.86
C GLU A 28 2.18 -28.46 -13.01
N ASN A 29 2.58 -28.09 -14.22
CA ASN A 29 3.14 -26.76 -14.49
C ASN A 29 2.10 -25.66 -14.27
N LEU A 30 0.85 -25.84 -14.69
CA LEU A 30 -0.24 -24.88 -14.45
C LEU A 30 -0.53 -24.69 -12.95
N ALA A 31 -0.56 -25.79 -12.18
CA ALA A 31 -0.74 -25.70 -10.73
C ALA A 31 0.39 -24.92 -10.07
N LYS A 32 1.64 -25.19 -10.41
CA LYS A 32 2.82 -24.48 -9.88
C LYS A 32 2.75 -22.97 -10.13
N THR A 33 2.26 -22.53 -11.31
CA THR A 33 2.17 -21.09 -11.62
C THR A 33 1.25 -20.33 -10.67
N ILE A 34 0.28 -20.99 -10.03
CA ILE A 34 -0.66 -20.35 -9.09
C ILE A 34 0.07 -19.82 -7.85
N THR A 35 1.08 -20.54 -7.36
CA THR A 35 1.79 -20.20 -6.11
C THR A 35 3.24 -19.73 -6.31
N GLU A 36 3.79 -19.84 -7.52
CA GLU A 36 5.20 -19.56 -7.82
C GLU A 36 5.54 -18.07 -7.71
N VAL A 37 4.76 -17.20 -8.33
CA VAL A 37 5.02 -15.75 -8.38
C VAL A 37 3.79 -14.94 -8.01
N LEU A 38 3.91 -14.17 -6.92
CA LEU A 38 2.87 -13.23 -6.51
C LEU A 38 2.93 -11.95 -7.37
N TYR A 39 1.74 -11.40 -7.70
CA TYR A 39 1.58 -10.22 -8.54
C TYR A 39 2.23 -10.35 -9.93
N PRO A 40 1.81 -11.32 -10.74
CA PRO A 40 2.28 -11.41 -12.12
C PRO A 40 1.91 -10.17 -12.91
N ASN A 41 2.62 -9.91 -14.02
CA ASN A 41 2.23 -8.87 -14.97
C ASN A 41 0.83 -9.17 -15.52
N ASP A 42 -0.12 -8.26 -15.33
CA ASP A 42 -1.52 -8.39 -15.72
C ASP A 42 -1.94 -7.42 -16.85
N ASN A 43 -0.98 -6.87 -17.59
CA ASN A 43 -1.25 -6.06 -18.78
C ASN A 43 -1.82 -6.88 -19.94
N HIS A 44 -1.77 -8.21 -19.86
CA HIS A 44 -2.30 -9.13 -20.85
C HIS A 44 -3.30 -10.11 -20.21
N TYR A 45 -4.13 -10.72 -21.06
CA TYR A 45 -5.22 -11.59 -20.63
C TYR A 45 -4.79 -12.76 -19.74
N ALA A 46 -3.71 -13.45 -20.12
CA ALA A 46 -3.17 -14.59 -19.34
C ALA A 46 -2.72 -14.16 -17.92
N GLY A 47 -2.15 -12.98 -17.78
CA GLY A 47 -1.78 -12.43 -16.46
C GLY A 47 -2.98 -12.09 -15.60
N LYS A 48 -4.05 -11.51 -16.20
CA LYS A 48 -5.33 -11.27 -15.51
C LYS A 48 -5.96 -12.58 -15.04
N GLU A 49 -5.98 -13.60 -15.90
CA GLU A 49 -6.49 -14.93 -15.57
C GLU A 49 -5.71 -15.55 -14.42
N LEU A 50 -4.38 -15.50 -14.47
CA LEU A 50 -3.53 -16.01 -13.39
C LEU A 50 -3.80 -15.30 -12.06
N ARG A 51 -3.92 -13.97 -12.06
CA ARG A 51 -4.27 -13.21 -10.84
C ARG A 51 -5.62 -13.63 -10.26
N LEU A 52 -6.64 -13.82 -11.10
CA LEU A 52 -7.95 -14.26 -10.64
C LEU A 52 -7.88 -15.68 -10.05
N LYS A 53 -7.11 -16.60 -10.66
CA LYS A 53 -6.84 -17.93 -10.10
C LYS A 53 -6.15 -17.85 -8.73
N GLN A 54 -5.14 -16.99 -8.59
CA GLN A 54 -4.43 -16.80 -7.33
C GLN A 54 -5.34 -16.29 -6.23
N GLN A 55 -6.19 -15.30 -6.52
CA GLN A 55 -7.15 -14.74 -5.56
C GLN A 55 -8.16 -15.79 -5.11
N TYR A 56 -8.76 -16.51 -6.05
CA TYR A 56 -9.72 -17.57 -5.73
C TYR A 56 -9.09 -18.71 -4.92
N PHE A 57 -7.93 -19.20 -5.33
CA PHE A 57 -7.20 -20.26 -4.64
C PHE A 57 -6.93 -19.89 -3.17
N PHE A 58 -6.39 -18.72 -2.95
CA PHE A 58 -6.08 -18.22 -1.60
C PHE A 58 -7.36 -18.04 -0.75
N VAL A 59 -8.39 -17.44 -1.30
CA VAL A 59 -9.67 -17.20 -0.62
C VAL A 59 -10.34 -18.53 -0.24
N SER A 60 -10.51 -19.43 -1.20
CA SER A 60 -11.19 -20.71 -0.98
C SER A 60 -10.47 -21.58 0.07
N ALA A 61 -9.14 -21.70 -0.04
CA ALA A 61 -8.32 -22.42 0.91
C ALA A 61 -8.41 -21.84 2.34
N SER A 62 -8.45 -20.51 2.45
CA SER A 62 -8.56 -19.80 3.72
C SER A 62 -9.95 -20.00 4.36
N LEU A 63 -11.02 -19.81 3.58
CA LEU A 63 -12.40 -20.00 4.06
C LEU A 63 -12.67 -21.41 4.51
N GLN A 64 -12.30 -22.40 3.70
CA GLN A 64 -12.50 -23.81 4.04
C GLN A 64 -11.74 -24.17 5.33
N THR A 65 -10.53 -23.68 5.50
CA THR A 65 -9.73 -23.90 6.71
C THR A 65 -10.39 -23.26 7.93
N ALA A 66 -10.88 -22.02 7.80
CA ALA A 66 -11.54 -21.32 8.89
C ALA A 66 -12.83 -22.01 9.32
N ILE A 67 -13.68 -22.39 8.36
CA ILE A 67 -14.94 -23.10 8.62
C ILE A 67 -14.68 -24.46 9.26
N LYS A 68 -13.75 -25.25 8.71
CA LYS A 68 -13.37 -26.55 9.30
C LYS A 68 -12.83 -26.40 10.73
N LYS A 69 -12.07 -25.35 11.00
CA LYS A 69 -11.57 -25.06 12.35
C LYS A 69 -12.72 -24.68 13.31
N TYR A 70 -13.66 -23.87 12.84
CA TYR A 70 -14.86 -23.49 13.60
C TYR A 70 -15.67 -24.72 13.96
N LEU A 71 -16.02 -25.58 13.00
CA LEU A 71 -16.84 -26.76 13.16
C LEU A 71 -16.21 -27.87 14.04
N LYS A 72 -14.91 -27.80 14.32
CA LYS A 72 -14.30 -28.72 15.33
C LYS A 72 -14.80 -28.47 16.75
N ASN A 73 -15.28 -27.27 17.05
CA ASN A 73 -15.68 -26.85 18.38
C ASN A 73 -17.12 -26.32 18.45
N HIS A 74 -17.82 -26.26 17.32
CA HIS A 74 -19.16 -25.70 17.20
C HIS A 74 -19.98 -26.53 16.20
N ASP A 75 -21.19 -26.92 16.55
CA ASP A 75 -22.03 -27.80 15.74
C ASP A 75 -22.96 -27.07 14.77
N ASP A 76 -23.17 -25.76 14.98
CA ASP A 76 -24.10 -24.96 14.18
C ASP A 76 -23.35 -23.87 13.34
N ILE A 77 -23.31 -24.07 12.03
CA ILE A 77 -22.65 -23.13 11.11
C ILE A 77 -23.36 -21.78 11.06
N ARG A 78 -24.65 -21.69 11.44
CA ARG A 78 -25.41 -20.44 11.49
C ARG A 78 -24.83 -19.44 12.49
N LYS A 79 -24.10 -19.92 13.49
CA LYS A 79 -23.43 -19.11 14.51
C LYS A 79 -21.99 -18.75 14.15
N LEU A 80 -21.56 -19.00 12.90
CA LEU A 80 -20.22 -18.64 12.44
C LEU A 80 -19.90 -17.16 12.69
N PRO A 81 -20.79 -16.18 12.42
CA PRO A 81 -20.50 -14.75 12.64
C PRO A 81 -20.19 -14.36 14.09
N GLU A 82 -20.64 -15.15 15.07
CA GLU A 82 -20.34 -14.89 16.49
C GLU A 82 -18.86 -15.13 16.84
N LYS A 83 -18.13 -15.88 16.01
CA LYS A 83 -16.77 -16.35 16.30
C LYS A 83 -15.75 -16.04 15.19
N VAL A 84 -16.19 -15.75 13.98
CA VAL A 84 -15.33 -15.61 12.81
C VAL A 84 -15.69 -14.35 12.03
N VAL A 85 -14.69 -13.53 11.76
CA VAL A 85 -14.77 -12.39 10.84
C VAL A 85 -13.70 -12.54 9.76
N PHE A 86 -14.09 -12.29 8.54
CA PHE A 86 -13.20 -12.23 7.38
C PHE A 86 -12.98 -10.76 7.02
N GLN A 87 -11.81 -10.24 7.40
CA GLN A 87 -11.41 -8.88 7.02
C GLN A 87 -10.82 -8.89 5.62
N MET A 88 -11.52 -8.31 4.67
CA MET A 88 -11.04 -8.13 3.30
C MET A 88 -10.10 -6.93 3.24
N ASN A 89 -8.80 -7.22 3.15
CA ASN A 89 -7.75 -6.22 3.08
C ASN A 89 -7.56 -5.79 1.63
N ASP A 90 -8.11 -4.66 1.25
CA ASP A 90 -8.35 -4.22 -0.12
C ASP A 90 -9.36 -5.12 -0.86
N THR A 91 -9.44 -5.01 -2.18
CA THR A 91 -10.36 -5.78 -3.03
C THR A 91 -9.80 -7.14 -3.45
N HIS A 92 -8.52 -7.41 -3.23
CA HIS A 92 -7.87 -8.65 -3.64
C HIS A 92 -8.57 -9.90 -3.10
N PRO A 93 -9.05 -9.95 -1.83
CA PRO A 93 -9.80 -11.08 -1.31
C PRO A 93 -11.33 -10.94 -1.40
N THR A 94 -11.88 -10.05 -2.20
CA THR A 94 -13.34 -9.81 -2.27
C THR A 94 -14.12 -11.03 -2.78
N LEU A 95 -13.48 -11.97 -3.47
CA LEU A 95 -14.06 -13.27 -3.78
C LEU A 95 -14.55 -14.03 -2.53
N THR A 96 -14.09 -13.63 -1.34
CA THR A 96 -14.60 -14.13 -0.05
C THR A 96 -16.12 -14.11 0.03
N VAL A 97 -16.76 -13.06 -0.49
CA VAL A 97 -18.23 -12.92 -0.49
C VAL A 97 -18.90 -14.05 -1.28
N ALA A 98 -18.50 -14.21 -2.54
CA ALA A 98 -19.10 -15.21 -3.41
C ALA A 98 -18.73 -16.64 -3.02
N GLU A 99 -17.48 -16.87 -2.63
CA GLU A 99 -17.02 -18.20 -2.23
C GLU A 99 -17.60 -18.63 -0.86
N LEU A 100 -17.78 -17.73 0.08
CA LEU A 100 -18.45 -18.03 1.33
C LEU A 100 -19.91 -18.40 1.07
N MET A 101 -20.63 -17.66 0.25
CA MET A 101 -21.98 -18.00 -0.19
C MET A 101 -22.02 -19.39 -0.83
N ARG A 102 -21.09 -19.67 -1.76
CA ARG A 102 -21.01 -20.99 -2.42
C ARG A 102 -20.82 -22.12 -1.40
N LEU A 103 -19.86 -21.99 -0.49
CA LEU A 103 -19.59 -22.97 0.53
C LEU A 103 -20.83 -23.20 1.40
N LEU A 104 -21.46 -22.13 1.89
CA LEU A 104 -22.64 -22.23 2.75
C LEU A 104 -23.82 -22.90 2.07
N MET A 105 -24.08 -22.57 0.79
CA MET A 105 -25.21 -23.15 0.04
C MET A 105 -24.90 -24.53 -0.51
N ASP A 106 -23.77 -24.68 -1.22
CA ASP A 106 -23.49 -25.88 -2.02
C ASP A 106 -22.84 -27.01 -1.19
N GLU A 107 -22.08 -26.68 -0.10
CA GLU A 107 -21.40 -27.67 0.74
C GLU A 107 -22.13 -27.91 2.08
N TYR A 108 -22.75 -26.84 2.64
CA TYR A 108 -23.45 -26.93 3.91
C TYR A 108 -24.97 -26.89 3.79
N ASN A 109 -25.51 -26.88 2.56
CA ASN A 109 -26.93 -26.95 2.22
C ASN A 109 -27.82 -25.90 2.90
N LEU A 110 -27.32 -24.66 3.07
CA LEU A 110 -28.13 -23.55 3.53
C LEU A 110 -28.89 -22.90 2.38
N GLU A 111 -30.06 -22.37 2.69
CA GLU A 111 -30.82 -21.53 1.76
C GLU A 111 -30.14 -20.18 1.59
N TRP A 112 -30.46 -19.48 0.49
CA TRP A 112 -29.83 -18.20 0.13
C TRP A 112 -29.86 -17.19 1.28
N ASP A 113 -31.00 -16.97 1.87
CA ASP A 113 -31.17 -15.91 2.87
C ASP A 113 -30.39 -16.20 4.17
N GLU A 114 -30.30 -17.47 4.58
CA GLU A 114 -29.43 -17.88 5.70
C GLU A 114 -27.94 -17.69 5.37
N ALA A 115 -27.52 -18.11 4.18
CA ALA A 115 -26.15 -17.96 3.72
C ALA A 115 -25.75 -16.46 3.58
N TRP A 116 -26.68 -15.64 3.09
CA TRP A 116 -26.48 -14.20 2.97
C TRP A 116 -26.36 -13.51 4.32
N ASP A 117 -27.21 -13.85 5.27
CA ASP A 117 -27.15 -13.34 6.65
C ASP A 117 -25.79 -13.65 7.30
N ILE A 118 -25.32 -14.90 7.21
CA ILE A 118 -24.00 -15.31 7.71
C ILE A 118 -22.89 -14.51 7.01
N THR A 119 -22.94 -14.39 5.67
CA THR A 119 -21.92 -13.72 4.88
C THR A 119 -21.81 -12.25 5.23
N THR A 120 -22.94 -11.54 5.31
CA THR A 120 -22.97 -10.11 5.60
C THR A 120 -22.59 -9.75 7.04
N HIS A 121 -22.73 -10.71 7.97
CA HIS A 121 -22.27 -10.53 9.35
C HIS A 121 -20.84 -11.04 9.59
N SER A 122 -20.22 -11.69 8.59
CA SER A 122 -18.86 -12.24 8.71
C SER A 122 -17.83 -11.47 7.89
N CYS A 123 -18.22 -10.63 6.93
CA CYS A 123 -17.30 -9.92 6.04
C CYS A 123 -17.20 -8.45 6.38
N ALA A 124 -15.97 -7.92 6.42
CA ALA A 124 -15.69 -6.50 6.54
C ALA A 124 -14.62 -6.10 5.51
N TYR A 125 -14.64 -4.85 5.05
CA TYR A 125 -13.79 -4.34 3.97
C TYR A 125 -12.98 -3.14 4.41
N THR A 126 -11.67 -3.20 4.18
CA THR A 126 -10.75 -2.08 4.32
C THR A 126 -10.32 -1.61 2.94
N ASN A 127 -10.62 -0.36 2.59
CA ASN A 127 -10.16 0.27 1.36
C ASN A 127 -8.76 0.87 1.56
N HIS A 128 -7.84 0.63 0.61
CA HIS A 128 -6.47 1.14 0.63
C HIS A 128 -6.13 2.08 -0.54
N THR A 129 -7.11 2.45 -1.37
CA THR A 129 -6.88 3.33 -2.51
C THR A 129 -7.90 4.45 -2.58
N ILE A 130 -7.46 5.61 -3.10
CA ILE A 130 -8.33 6.75 -3.39
C ILE A 130 -8.64 6.77 -4.88
N MET A 131 -7.70 6.33 -5.71
CA MET A 131 -7.79 6.44 -7.17
C MET A 131 -8.84 5.47 -7.72
N SER A 132 -9.92 5.97 -8.29
CA SER A 132 -11.02 5.17 -8.84
C SER A 132 -10.58 4.21 -9.95
N GLU A 133 -9.57 4.61 -10.74
CA GLU A 133 -8.96 3.76 -11.78
C GLU A 133 -8.19 2.55 -11.20
N ALA A 134 -7.77 2.62 -9.94
CA ALA A 134 -7.10 1.53 -9.25
C ALA A 134 -8.06 0.56 -8.55
N LEU A 135 -9.37 0.86 -8.51
CA LEU A 135 -10.39 -0.07 -8.01
C LEU A 135 -10.51 -1.26 -8.97
N GLU A 136 -10.35 -2.47 -8.41
CA GLU A 136 -10.28 -3.70 -9.18
C GLU A 136 -11.60 -4.05 -9.88
N LYS A 137 -11.50 -4.35 -11.16
CA LYS A 137 -12.62 -4.74 -12.04
C LYS A 137 -12.20 -5.94 -12.86
N TRP A 138 -13.14 -6.87 -13.06
CA TRP A 138 -12.92 -8.06 -13.89
C TRP A 138 -13.86 -8.09 -15.07
N PRO A 139 -13.36 -8.35 -16.30
CA PRO A 139 -14.24 -8.61 -17.45
C PRO A 139 -15.17 -9.79 -17.16
N ILE A 140 -16.47 -9.63 -17.45
CA ILE A 140 -17.48 -10.69 -17.25
C ILE A 140 -17.07 -11.98 -17.96
N GLU A 141 -16.60 -11.88 -19.20
CA GLU A 141 -16.19 -13.04 -20.01
C GLU A 141 -15.11 -13.88 -19.28
N LEU A 142 -14.08 -13.23 -18.77
CA LEU A 142 -13.02 -13.91 -18.01
C LEU A 142 -13.58 -14.53 -16.71
N PHE A 143 -14.32 -13.73 -15.95
CA PHE A 143 -14.81 -14.12 -14.63
C PHE A 143 -15.80 -15.28 -14.71
N SER A 144 -16.82 -15.18 -15.59
CA SER A 144 -17.87 -16.19 -15.76
C SER A 144 -17.32 -17.51 -16.32
N ARG A 145 -16.33 -17.44 -17.22
CA ARG A 145 -15.67 -18.64 -17.75
C ARG A 145 -14.84 -19.36 -16.69
N LEU A 146 -14.08 -18.62 -15.88
CA LEU A 146 -13.15 -19.21 -14.91
C LEU A 146 -13.85 -19.65 -13.62
N LEU A 147 -14.80 -18.86 -13.14
CA LEU A 147 -15.49 -19.04 -11.87
C LEU A 147 -17.02 -18.97 -12.05
N PRO A 148 -17.61 -19.89 -12.84
CA PRO A 148 -19.02 -19.78 -13.24
C PRO A 148 -19.99 -19.76 -12.05
N ARG A 149 -19.74 -20.57 -11.01
CA ARG A 149 -20.62 -20.61 -9.83
C ARG A 149 -20.55 -19.33 -9.01
N CYS A 150 -19.34 -18.80 -8.76
CA CYS A 150 -19.16 -17.51 -8.09
C CYS A 150 -19.81 -16.38 -8.90
N TYR A 151 -19.72 -16.43 -10.24
CA TYR A 151 -20.36 -15.44 -11.08
C TYR A 151 -21.89 -15.46 -10.96
N GLN A 152 -22.54 -16.63 -10.99
CA GLN A 152 -23.99 -16.77 -10.76
C GLN A 152 -24.42 -16.18 -9.42
N ILE A 153 -23.62 -16.40 -8.36
CA ILE A 153 -23.89 -15.85 -7.04
C ILE A 153 -23.79 -14.31 -7.07
N ILE A 154 -22.74 -13.77 -7.70
CA ILE A 154 -22.56 -12.32 -7.82
C ILE A 154 -23.68 -11.67 -8.66
N GLU A 155 -24.16 -12.34 -9.72
CA GLU A 155 -25.32 -11.89 -10.51
C GLU A 155 -26.56 -11.73 -9.63
N GLU A 156 -26.85 -12.70 -8.77
CA GLU A 156 -28.02 -12.64 -7.89
C GLU A 156 -27.83 -11.58 -6.79
N ILE A 157 -26.62 -11.43 -6.23
CA ILE A 157 -26.31 -10.33 -5.30
C ILE A 157 -26.53 -8.98 -5.99
N ASN A 158 -26.01 -8.82 -7.20
CA ASN A 158 -26.18 -7.60 -7.98
C ASN A 158 -27.64 -7.29 -8.26
N ARG A 159 -28.42 -8.29 -8.67
CA ARG A 159 -29.84 -8.12 -8.94
C ARG A 159 -30.59 -7.62 -7.70
N ARG A 160 -30.37 -8.24 -6.55
CA ARG A 160 -30.99 -7.83 -5.27
C ARG A 160 -30.56 -6.44 -4.85
N PHE A 161 -29.28 -6.13 -4.97
CA PHE A 161 -28.72 -4.83 -4.61
C PHE A 161 -29.26 -3.70 -5.51
N CYS A 162 -29.37 -3.93 -6.82
CA CYS A 162 -29.99 -2.96 -7.74
C CYS A 162 -31.44 -2.66 -7.37
N ILE A 163 -32.21 -3.67 -6.92
CA ILE A 163 -33.58 -3.47 -6.42
C ILE A 163 -33.59 -2.62 -5.14
N GLU A 164 -32.66 -2.84 -4.23
CA GLU A 164 -32.54 -2.02 -3.02
C GLU A 164 -32.25 -0.55 -3.37
N ILE A 165 -31.33 -0.30 -4.33
CA ILE A 165 -31.03 1.06 -4.81
C ILE A 165 -32.26 1.71 -5.43
N GLU A 166 -32.96 0.99 -6.33
CA GLU A 166 -34.17 1.49 -6.98
C GLU A 166 -35.29 1.81 -5.95
N ASN A 167 -35.47 0.97 -4.95
CA ASN A 167 -36.44 1.21 -3.88
C ASN A 167 -36.09 2.44 -3.03
N LYS A 168 -34.81 2.69 -2.79
CA LYS A 168 -34.35 3.86 -2.02
C LYS A 168 -34.37 5.16 -2.84
N TYR A 169 -34.10 5.05 -4.15
CA TYR A 169 -34.01 6.18 -5.07
C TYR A 169 -34.88 5.94 -6.33
N PRO A 170 -36.20 5.91 -6.23
CA PRO A 170 -37.09 5.55 -7.34
C PRO A 170 -36.87 6.39 -8.58
N GLY A 171 -36.71 5.75 -9.74
CA GLY A 171 -36.51 6.41 -11.04
C GLY A 171 -35.11 7.00 -11.26
N ASN A 172 -34.18 6.82 -10.33
CA ASN A 172 -32.80 7.28 -10.51
C ASN A 172 -31.91 6.19 -11.12
N HIS A 173 -32.09 5.95 -12.40
CA HIS A 173 -31.35 4.92 -13.13
C HIS A 173 -29.82 5.17 -13.16
N ASP A 174 -29.38 6.45 -13.14
CA ASP A 174 -27.96 6.79 -13.08
C ASP A 174 -27.31 6.28 -11.79
N LYS A 175 -28.03 6.43 -10.68
CA LYS A 175 -27.53 5.97 -9.38
C LYS A 175 -27.44 4.44 -9.33
N VAL A 176 -28.42 3.73 -9.90
CA VAL A 176 -28.38 2.28 -10.05
C VAL A 176 -27.16 1.86 -10.89
N ALA A 177 -26.93 2.48 -12.04
CA ALA A 177 -25.81 2.19 -12.91
C ALA A 177 -24.45 2.45 -12.25
N LYS A 178 -24.32 3.55 -11.51
CA LYS A 178 -23.08 3.91 -10.81
C LYS A 178 -22.74 2.96 -9.66
N MET A 179 -23.73 2.48 -8.93
CA MET A 179 -23.54 1.65 -7.74
C MET A 179 -23.59 0.15 -8.03
N ALA A 180 -24.12 -0.29 -9.17
CA ALA A 180 -24.22 -1.69 -9.55
C ALA A 180 -22.87 -2.41 -9.43
N ILE A 181 -22.90 -3.67 -8.99
CA ILE A 181 -21.73 -4.54 -8.89
C ILE A 181 -21.30 -5.00 -10.29
N ILE A 182 -22.29 -5.32 -11.14
CA ILE A 182 -22.07 -5.71 -12.54
C ILE A 182 -22.63 -4.59 -13.42
N TYR A 183 -21.75 -3.94 -14.14
CA TYR A 183 -22.10 -2.87 -15.09
C TYR A 183 -21.02 -2.70 -16.16
N ASP A 184 -21.41 -2.32 -17.37
CA ASP A 184 -20.51 -2.06 -18.50
C ASP A 184 -19.54 -3.23 -18.78
N GLY A 185 -20.06 -4.46 -18.79
CA GLY A 185 -19.26 -5.66 -19.07
C GLY A 185 -18.25 -6.05 -17.98
N GLN A 186 -18.33 -5.48 -16.80
CA GLN A 186 -17.36 -5.68 -15.72
C GLN A 186 -18.00 -6.01 -14.38
N VAL A 187 -17.28 -6.81 -13.57
CA VAL A 187 -17.57 -7.07 -12.15
C VAL A 187 -16.71 -6.12 -11.31
N LYS A 188 -17.34 -5.22 -10.56
CA LYS A 188 -16.70 -4.20 -9.72
C LYS A 188 -16.53 -4.73 -8.31
N MET A 189 -15.29 -5.09 -7.95
CA MET A 189 -15.02 -5.79 -6.70
C MET A 189 -15.24 -4.92 -5.45
N ALA A 190 -14.89 -3.64 -5.49
CA ALA A 190 -15.16 -2.73 -4.37
C ALA A 190 -16.66 -2.60 -4.10
N HIS A 191 -17.50 -2.54 -5.12
CA HIS A 191 -18.95 -2.47 -4.97
C HIS A 191 -19.52 -3.74 -4.30
N LEU A 192 -19.01 -4.91 -4.70
CA LEU A 192 -19.36 -6.18 -4.06
C LEU A 192 -18.95 -6.20 -2.58
N ALA A 193 -17.73 -5.76 -2.27
CA ALA A 193 -17.22 -5.70 -0.89
C ALA A 193 -18.03 -4.77 0.01
N ILE A 194 -18.44 -3.59 -0.50
CA ILE A 194 -19.27 -2.63 0.23
C ILE A 194 -20.68 -3.15 0.43
N CYS A 195 -21.28 -3.76 -0.61
CA CYS A 195 -22.61 -4.35 -0.53
C CYS A 195 -22.68 -5.41 0.59
N ALA A 196 -21.73 -6.34 0.61
CA ALA A 196 -21.74 -7.49 1.51
C ALA A 196 -21.09 -7.24 2.87
N GLY A 197 -20.16 -6.29 2.99
CA GLY A 197 -19.46 -6.02 4.24
C GLY A 197 -20.35 -5.31 5.28
N PHE A 198 -20.24 -5.69 6.55
CA PHE A 198 -20.90 -4.95 7.64
C PHE A 198 -20.15 -3.67 8.01
N SER A 199 -18.88 -3.56 7.65
CA SER A 199 -18.04 -2.41 7.93
C SER A 199 -17.13 -2.12 6.73
N VAL A 200 -17.01 -0.85 6.39
CA VAL A 200 -16.12 -0.30 5.35
C VAL A 200 -15.28 0.78 6.00
N ASN A 201 -13.97 0.56 6.08
CA ASN A 201 -13.10 1.58 6.65
C ASN A 201 -12.07 2.11 5.65
N GLY A 202 -11.80 3.42 5.76
CA GLY A 202 -10.58 4.02 5.26
C GLY A 202 -9.42 3.82 6.23
N VAL A 203 -8.22 4.24 5.84
CA VAL A 203 -6.96 3.95 6.55
C VAL A 203 -6.23 5.19 7.07
N ALA A 204 -6.84 6.37 6.94
CA ALA A 204 -6.49 7.64 7.58
C ALA A 204 -7.74 8.54 7.64
N LYS A 205 -7.76 9.53 8.54
CA LYS A 205 -8.91 10.45 8.66
C LYS A 205 -9.25 11.11 7.32
N LEU A 206 -8.26 11.74 6.67
CA LEU A 206 -8.45 12.38 5.38
C LEU A 206 -8.95 11.40 4.32
N HIS A 207 -8.33 10.24 4.22
CA HIS A 207 -8.76 9.18 3.28
C HIS A 207 -10.22 8.80 3.47
N THR A 208 -10.63 8.60 4.71
CA THR A 208 -12.01 8.23 5.03
C THR A 208 -13.00 9.31 4.63
N GLU A 209 -12.67 10.59 4.83
CA GLU A 209 -13.54 11.71 4.41
C GLU A 209 -13.60 11.83 2.88
N ILE A 210 -12.49 11.62 2.17
CA ILE A 210 -12.47 11.55 0.70
C ILE A 210 -13.35 10.40 0.19
N LEU A 211 -13.27 9.22 0.80
CA LEU A 211 -14.16 8.10 0.44
C LEU A 211 -15.63 8.45 0.62
N LYS A 212 -16.01 9.04 1.76
CA LYS A 212 -17.40 9.41 2.09
C LYS A 212 -17.96 10.49 1.16
N HIS A 213 -17.16 11.49 0.83
CA HIS A 213 -17.66 12.70 0.17
C HIS A 213 -17.32 12.80 -1.32
N GLN A 214 -16.42 11.95 -1.83
CA GLN A 214 -15.97 11.92 -3.22
C GLN A 214 -16.15 10.52 -3.82
N GLU A 215 -15.20 9.62 -3.60
CA GLU A 215 -15.06 8.35 -4.35
C GLU A 215 -16.21 7.37 -4.13
N LEU A 216 -16.74 7.24 -2.91
CA LEU A 216 -17.80 6.31 -2.54
C LEU A 216 -19.03 7.02 -1.99
N LYS A 217 -19.23 8.28 -2.41
CA LYS A 217 -20.30 9.15 -1.90
C LYS A 217 -21.67 8.49 -2.00
N ASP A 218 -22.04 7.91 -3.13
CA ASP A 218 -23.33 7.28 -3.32
C ASP A 218 -23.57 6.11 -2.34
N PHE A 219 -22.53 5.35 -2.05
CA PHE A 219 -22.59 4.27 -1.06
C PHE A 219 -22.70 4.80 0.37
N TYR A 220 -21.95 5.87 0.69
CA TYR A 220 -22.06 6.51 1.99
C TYR A 220 -23.43 7.11 2.24
N GLU A 221 -24.00 7.79 1.24
CA GLU A 221 -25.38 8.32 1.34
C GLU A 221 -26.42 7.20 1.54
N MET A 222 -26.19 6.02 0.95
CA MET A 222 -27.09 4.88 1.07
C MET A 222 -26.94 4.13 2.38
N MET A 223 -25.71 3.93 2.86
CA MET A 223 -25.33 3.07 4.00
C MET A 223 -24.30 3.75 4.91
N PRO A 224 -24.61 4.94 5.50
CA PRO A 224 -23.63 5.71 6.26
C PRO A 224 -23.09 4.94 7.49
N GLU A 225 -23.89 4.07 8.07
CA GLU A 225 -23.55 3.28 9.24
C GLU A 225 -22.38 2.29 9.01
N LYS A 226 -22.12 1.89 7.77
CA LYS A 226 -21.00 1.00 7.43
C LYS A 226 -19.64 1.71 7.45
N PHE A 227 -19.60 3.02 7.20
CA PHE A 227 -18.37 3.76 6.96
C PHE A 227 -17.73 4.26 8.25
N ASN A 228 -16.46 3.95 8.43
CA ASN A 228 -15.68 4.39 9.58
C ASN A 228 -14.19 4.54 9.22
N ASN A 229 -13.43 5.19 10.10
CA ASN A 229 -11.98 5.32 9.96
C ASN A 229 -11.24 4.37 10.90
N LYS A 230 -10.20 3.72 10.38
CA LYS A 230 -9.18 3.03 11.16
C LYS A 230 -7.82 3.44 10.61
N THR A 231 -7.25 4.49 11.17
CA THR A 231 -5.91 4.94 10.75
C THR A 231 -4.91 3.80 10.87
N ASN A 232 -4.12 3.59 9.82
CA ASN A 232 -3.07 2.60 9.82
C ASN A 232 -2.11 2.82 10.97
N GLY A 233 -1.49 1.75 11.43
CA GLY A 233 -0.44 1.77 12.43
C GLY A 233 0.74 0.89 12.01
N ILE A 234 1.74 0.90 12.86
CA ILE A 234 2.96 0.10 12.73
C ILE A 234 3.25 -0.62 14.03
N THR A 235 4.02 -1.70 13.96
CA THR A 235 4.50 -2.36 15.18
C THR A 235 5.85 -1.80 15.62
N GLN A 236 5.90 -1.28 16.85
CA GLN A 236 7.14 -0.81 17.49
C GLN A 236 8.15 -1.94 17.73
N ARG A 237 7.67 -3.18 17.82
CA ARG A 237 8.55 -4.35 18.00
C ARG A 237 9.45 -4.55 16.79
N ARG A 238 8.91 -4.58 15.58
CA ARG A 238 9.73 -4.69 14.36
C ARG A 238 10.49 -3.40 14.06
N PHE A 239 9.79 -2.26 14.06
CA PHE A 239 10.33 -1.02 13.47
C PHE A 239 11.09 -0.12 14.45
N LEU A 240 11.13 -0.46 15.75
CA LEU A 240 12.00 0.17 16.72
C LEU A 240 12.85 -0.87 17.48
N LEU A 241 12.23 -1.78 18.23
CA LEU A 241 12.95 -2.74 19.06
C LEU A 241 13.95 -3.60 18.25
N HIS A 242 13.49 -4.17 17.14
CA HIS A 242 14.32 -5.01 16.28
C HIS A 242 15.20 -4.20 15.33
N ALA A 243 14.65 -3.19 14.65
CA ALA A 243 15.33 -2.44 13.61
C ALA A 243 16.43 -1.51 14.15
N ASN A 244 16.23 -0.94 15.35
CA ASN A 244 17.10 0.08 15.96
C ASN A 244 17.42 -0.26 17.41
N PRO A 245 18.26 -1.28 17.66
CA PRO A 245 18.61 -1.70 19.02
C PRO A 245 19.19 -0.59 19.88
N LEU A 246 20.06 0.27 19.30
CA LEU A 246 20.68 1.37 20.03
C LEU A 246 19.64 2.36 20.56
N LEU A 247 18.66 2.74 19.72
CA LEU A 247 17.58 3.64 20.16
C LEU A 247 16.67 2.94 21.18
N SER A 248 16.38 1.66 20.98
CA SER A 248 15.56 0.85 21.89
C SER A 248 16.18 0.76 23.29
N GLU A 249 17.47 0.50 23.36
CA GLU A 249 18.22 0.47 24.64
C GLU A 249 18.19 1.82 25.33
N TRP A 250 18.40 2.90 24.56
CA TRP A 250 18.37 4.26 25.09
C TRP A 250 16.97 4.63 25.63
N VAL A 251 15.92 4.34 24.88
CA VAL A 251 14.51 4.57 25.30
C VAL A 251 14.21 3.77 26.56
N THR A 252 14.55 2.47 26.58
CA THR A 252 14.33 1.59 27.73
C THR A 252 15.08 2.08 28.98
N GLY A 253 16.28 2.60 28.78
CA GLY A 253 17.07 3.20 29.88
C GLY A 253 16.47 4.48 30.46
N LYS A 254 15.63 5.19 29.70
CA LYS A 254 14.93 6.43 30.12
C LYS A 254 13.57 6.17 30.76
N VAL A 255 12.76 5.28 30.16
CA VAL A 255 11.32 5.14 30.49
C VAL A 255 10.89 3.72 30.87
N GLY A 256 11.84 2.77 30.97
CA GLY A 256 11.51 1.35 31.18
C GLY A 256 11.14 0.63 29.90
N ASP A 257 10.78 -0.64 29.97
CA ASP A 257 10.51 -1.52 28.83
C ASP A 257 9.03 -1.69 28.49
N ASP A 258 8.13 -1.12 29.25
CA ASP A 258 6.69 -1.20 29.07
C ASP A 258 6.23 -0.73 27.66
N TRP A 259 6.95 0.21 27.03
CA TRP A 259 6.64 0.71 25.69
C TRP A 259 6.64 -0.39 24.62
N ILE A 260 7.30 -1.51 24.86
CA ILE A 260 7.37 -2.64 23.93
C ILE A 260 5.97 -3.20 23.65
N THR A 261 5.12 -3.23 24.67
CA THR A 261 3.72 -3.71 24.56
C THR A 261 2.68 -2.60 24.64
N ASP A 262 3.07 -1.41 25.13
CA ASP A 262 2.22 -0.23 25.29
C ASP A 262 2.97 1.00 24.76
N LEU A 263 2.94 1.21 23.44
CA LEU A 263 3.72 2.24 22.76
C LEU A 263 3.51 3.67 23.32
N PRO A 264 2.31 4.11 23.74
CA PRO A 264 2.13 5.44 24.34
C PRO A 264 3.08 5.76 25.50
N LYS A 265 3.60 4.77 26.21
CA LYS A 265 4.58 4.98 27.29
C LYS A 265 5.92 5.55 26.82
N ILE A 266 6.23 5.43 25.52
CA ILE A 266 7.44 6.06 24.95
C ILE A 266 7.39 7.60 25.06
N LYS A 267 6.20 8.19 25.20
CA LYS A 267 6.04 9.64 25.41
C LYS A 267 6.79 10.15 26.63
N GLY A 268 7.10 9.29 27.59
CA GLY A 268 7.94 9.64 28.76
C GLY A 268 9.32 10.18 28.41
N ILE A 269 9.82 9.98 27.16
CA ILE A 269 11.10 10.57 26.73
C ILE A 269 11.01 12.09 26.52
N GLU A 270 9.83 12.67 26.40
CA GLU A 270 9.60 14.09 26.13
C GLU A 270 10.27 14.98 27.18
N VAL A 271 10.33 14.55 28.43
CA VAL A 271 10.97 15.30 29.51
C VAL A 271 12.49 15.50 29.32
N TYR A 272 13.09 14.76 28.38
CA TYR A 272 14.51 14.87 28.03
C TYR A 272 14.77 15.74 26.81
N ALA A 273 13.73 16.34 26.21
CA ALA A 273 13.84 17.09 24.95
C ALA A 273 14.86 18.24 25.04
N ASP A 274 14.92 18.94 26.17
CA ASP A 274 15.84 20.05 26.42
C ASP A 274 17.16 19.62 27.12
N ASP A 275 17.31 18.35 27.49
CA ASP A 275 18.53 17.84 28.11
C ASP A 275 19.65 17.69 27.07
N LYS A 276 20.69 18.53 27.17
CA LYS A 276 21.83 18.54 26.24
C LYS A 276 22.55 17.20 26.16
N LYS A 277 22.60 16.45 27.26
CA LYS A 277 23.20 15.12 27.27
C LYS A 277 22.35 14.12 26.51
N ALA A 278 21.05 14.12 26.76
CA ALA A 278 20.12 13.25 26.03
C ALA A 278 20.11 13.56 24.52
N GLN A 279 20.14 14.84 24.15
CA GLN A 279 20.27 15.26 22.74
C GLN A 279 21.54 14.70 22.09
N ALA A 280 22.70 14.82 22.79
CA ALA A 280 23.97 14.31 22.30
C ALA A 280 23.97 12.76 22.16
N GLU A 281 23.40 12.06 23.14
CA GLU A 281 23.22 10.60 23.10
C GLU A 281 22.34 10.19 21.88
N PHE A 282 21.23 10.85 21.69
CA PHE A 282 20.31 10.59 20.56
C PHE A 282 20.98 10.84 19.20
N MET A 283 21.69 11.96 19.04
CA MET A 283 22.45 12.27 17.82
C MET A 283 23.55 11.25 17.54
N ASN A 284 24.23 10.77 18.60
CA ASN A 284 25.25 9.72 18.44
C ASN A 284 24.62 8.38 17.98
N ILE A 285 23.46 8.01 18.50
CA ILE A 285 22.72 6.83 18.06
C ILE A 285 22.37 6.94 16.57
N LYS A 286 21.83 8.09 16.15
CA LYS A 286 21.56 8.36 14.75
C LYS A 286 22.82 8.24 13.89
N TYR A 287 23.92 8.80 14.32
CA TYR A 287 25.20 8.70 13.61
C TYR A 287 25.67 7.25 13.46
N GLN A 288 25.58 6.42 14.50
CA GLN A 288 25.94 5.00 14.41
C GLN A 288 25.07 4.23 13.41
N ASN A 289 23.76 4.52 13.37
CA ASN A 289 22.87 3.94 12.37
C ASN A 289 23.22 4.42 10.95
N LYS A 290 23.62 5.67 10.77
CA LYS A 290 24.10 6.20 9.49
C LYS A 290 25.39 5.54 9.04
N VAL A 291 26.33 5.27 9.94
CA VAL A 291 27.55 4.49 9.67
C VAL A 291 27.19 3.08 9.18
N ARG A 292 26.22 2.43 9.85
CA ARG A 292 25.73 1.10 9.45
C ARG A 292 25.13 1.12 8.04
N LEU A 293 24.31 2.12 7.71
CA LEU A 293 23.71 2.25 6.37
C LEU A 293 24.77 2.62 5.32
N ALA A 294 25.73 3.50 5.64
CA ALA A 294 26.83 3.84 4.74
C ALA A 294 27.67 2.63 4.37
N LYS A 295 27.95 1.76 5.34
CA LYS A 295 28.61 0.47 5.09
C LYS A 295 27.80 -0.42 4.16
N TYR A 296 26.50 -0.56 4.41
CA TYR A 296 25.60 -1.31 3.53
C TYR A 296 25.62 -0.77 2.09
N ILE A 297 25.52 0.55 1.91
CA ILE A 297 25.58 1.21 0.61
C ILE A 297 26.92 0.93 -0.08
N LYS A 298 28.04 1.00 0.63
CA LYS A 298 29.36 0.69 0.07
C LYS A 298 29.44 -0.74 -0.42
N GLU A 299 28.95 -1.68 0.36
CA GLU A 299 29.01 -3.12 0.05
C GLU A 299 28.11 -3.51 -1.14
N HIS A 300 26.94 -2.86 -1.29
CA HIS A 300 25.94 -3.25 -2.30
C HIS A 300 25.91 -2.34 -3.53
N ASN A 301 26.22 -1.05 -3.35
CA ASN A 301 26.19 -0.07 -4.44
C ASN A 301 27.58 0.41 -4.87
N GLY A 302 28.63 0.10 -4.10
CA GLY A 302 29.99 0.59 -4.37
C GLY A 302 30.23 2.07 -4.09
N ILE A 303 29.22 2.79 -3.57
CA ILE A 303 29.26 4.24 -3.35
C ILE A 303 29.71 4.54 -1.93
N ASP A 304 30.70 5.44 -1.80
CA ASP A 304 31.09 6.01 -0.51
C ASP A 304 30.18 7.19 -0.17
N VAL A 305 29.53 7.13 0.99
CA VAL A 305 28.70 8.22 1.51
C VAL A 305 29.21 8.66 2.88
N ASP A 306 29.19 9.97 3.14
CA ASP A 306 29.59 10.51 4.44
C ASP A 306 28.43 10.38 5.45
N PRO A 307 28.60 9.64 6.56
CA PRO A 307 27.57 9.54 7.60
C PRO A 307 27.24 10.87 8.31
N ARG A 308 28.05 11.92 8.11
CA ARG A 308 27.77 13.25 8.64
C ARG A 308 26.87 14.08 7.73
N SER A 309 26.74 13.69 6.44
CA SER A 309 25.81 14.35 5.53
C SER A 309 24.35 14.12 5.97
N ILE A 310 23.43 14.99 5.61
CA ILE A 310 21.99 14.75 5.83
C ILE A 310 21.56 13.57 4.97
N PHE A 311 21.00 12.53 5.59
CA PHE A 311 20.38 11.40 4.88
C PHE A 311 18.92 11.72 4.58
N ASP A 312 18.69 12.13 3.34
CA ASP A 312 17.39 12.48 2.79
C ASP A 312 16.82 11.25 2.04
N VAL A 313 15.70 10.70 2.50
CA VAL A 313 15.31 9.34 2.14
C VAL A 313 13.90 9.28 1.59
N GLN A 314 13.76 8.73 0.38
CA GLN A 314 12.49 8.36 -0.23
C GLN A 314 12.47 6.89 -0.63
N VAL A 315 11.91 6.04 0.21
CA VAL A 315 11.83 4.59 -0.01
C VAL A 315 10.37 4.13 0.06
N LYS A 316 9.85 3.74 -1.09
CA LYS A 316 8.47 3.30 -1.31
C LYS A 316 8.31 2.74 -2.71
N ARG A 317 7.20 2.05 -3.02
CA ARG A 317 6.89 1.66 -4.40
C ARG A 317 6.93 2.87 -5.31
N LEU A 318 7.44 2.71 -6.52
CA LEU A 318 7.47 3.80 -7.48
C LEU A 318 6.10 3.95 -8.14
N HIS A 319 5.57 5.16 -8.04
CA HIS A 319 4.32 5.57 -8.66
C HIS A 319 4.33 7.08 -8.93
N GLU A 320 3.70 7.52 -10.01
CA GLU A 320 3.69 8.95 -10.38
C GLU A 320 3.14 9.83 -9.25
N TYR A 321 2.05 9.43 -8.56
CA TYR A 321 1.47 10.24 -7.48
C TYR A 321 2.38 10.37 -6.24
N LYS A 322 3.34 9.45 -6.04
CA LYS A 322 4.33 9.51 -4.93
C LYS A 322 5.46 10.49 -5.21
N ARG A 323 5.57 10.97 -6.44
CA ARG A 323 6.41 12.06 -6.92
C ARG A 323 7.91 11.88 -6.69
N GLN A 324 8.43 10.65 -6.85
CA GLN A 324 9.88 10.43 -6.91
C GLN A 324 10.54 11.28 -8.03
N LEU A 325 9.80 11.52 -9.11
CA LEU A 325 10.26 12.41 -10.17
C LEU A 325 10.50 13.84 -9.66
N LEU A 326 9.59 14.39 -8.85
CA LEU A 326 9.77 15.71 -8.23
C LEU A 326 11.05 15.75 -7.40
N ASN A 327 11.32 14.73 -6.60
CA ASN A 327 12.51 14.65 -5.76
C ASN A 327 13.80 14.62 -6.60
N ILE A 328 13.87 13.78 -7.64
CA ILE A 328 15.08 13.74 -8.46
C ILE A 328 15.29 15.02 -9.27
N LEU A 329 14.23 15.72 -9.70
CA LEU A 329 14.33 17.03 -10.32
C LEU A 329 14.86 18.07 -9.32
N HIS A 330 14.43 18.03 -8.07
CA HIS A 330 15.00 18.87 -7.01
C HIS A 330 16.50 18.61 -6.79
N VAL A 331 16.91 17.34 -6.80
CA VAL A 331 18.33 16.98 -6.73
C VAL A 331 19.13 17.59 -7.89
N MET A 332 18.59 17.53 -9.10
CA MET A 332 19.21 18.14 -10.29
C MET A 332 19.31 19.66 -10.15
N TYR A 333 18.26 20.30 -9.64
CA TYR A 333 18.27 21.73 -9.36
C TYR A 333 19.39 22.10 -8.36
N LEU A 334 19.47 21.42 -7.23
CA LEU A 334 20.53 21.66 -6.24
C LEU A 334 21.94 21.43 -6.80
N TYR A 335 22.10 20.40 -7.63
CA TYR A 335 23.36 20.15 -8.31
C TYR A 335 23.76 21.30 -9.22
N ASN A 336 22.84 21.83 -10.03
CA ASN A 336 23.08 22.98 -10.89
C ASN A 336 23.44 24.22 -10.08
N GLN A 337 22.70 24.50 -8.98
CA GLN A 337 22.99 25.61 -8.08
C GLN A 337 24.42 25.54 -7.50
N ILE A 338 24.87 24.36 -7.08
CA ILE A 338 26.23 24.15 -6.56
C ILE A 338 27.28 24.39 -7.67
N LYS A 339 26.98 24.00 -8.91
CA LYS A 339 27.88 24.19 -10.06
C LYS A 339 28.00 25.66 -10.45
N GLU A 340 26.89 26.39 -10.42
CA GLU A 340 26.82 27.81 -10.79
C GLU A 340 27.36 28.71 -9.68
N HIS A 341 27.21 28.30 -8.41
CA HIS A 341 27.60 29.01 -7.20
C HIS A 341 28.48 28.14 -6.29
N PRO A 342 29.73 27.83 -6.70
CA PRO A 342 30.62 26.95 -5.92
C PRO A 342 30.91 27.47 -4.51
N GLU A 343 30.85 28.79 -4.30
CA GLU A 343 31.04 29.47 -3.02
C GLU A 343 29.84 29.33 -2.07
N MET A 344 28.69 28.86 -2.56
CA MET A 344 27.48 28.70 -1.75
C MET A 344 27.75 27.76 -0.56
N GLU A 345 27.38 28.23 0.62
CA GLU A 345 27.37 27.37 1.81
C GLU A 345 26.28 26.30 1.65
N PHE A 346 26.69 25.05 1.61
CA PHE A 346 25.80 23.91 1.42
C PHE A 346 26.23 22.77 2.34
N HIS A 347 25.34 22.39 3.25
CA HIS A 347 25.59 21.22 4.11
C HIS A 347 25.49 19.93 3.28
N PRO A 348 26.50 19.04 3.31
CA PRO A 348 26.48 17.82 2.52
C PRO A 348 25.20 16.99 2.71
N ARG A 349 24.66 16.49 1.61
CA ARG A 349 23.41 15.72 1.59
C ARG A 349 23.54 14.45 0.76
N THR A 350 23.06 13.36 1.30
CA THR A 350 22.95 12.07 0.60
C THR A 350 21.49 11.77 0.36
N PHE A 351 21.08 11.80 -0.91
CA PHE A 351 19.73 11.42 -1.32
C PHE A 351 19.66 9.92 -1.54
N ILE A 352 18.79 9.25 -0.80
CA ILE A 352 18.66 7.80 -0.82
C ILE A 352 17.28 7.42 -1.32
N PHE A 353 17.23 6.80 -2.49
CA PHE A 353 16.03 6.25 -3.10
C PHE A 353 16.00 4.73 -2.92
N GLY A 354 14.80 4.18 -2.82
CA GLY A 354 14.56 2.75 -2.89
C GLY A 354 13.15 2.50 -3.37
N ALA A 355 13.00 1.73 -4.44
CA ALA A 355 11.71 1.51 -5.05
C ALA A 355 11.65 0.20 -5.83
N LYS A 356 10.42 -0.28 -6.04
CA LYS A 356 10.08 -1.30 -7.04
C LYS A 356 8.94 -0.76 -7.90
N ALA A 357 9.05 -0.93 -9.22
CA ALA A 357 8.01 -0.62 -10.17
C ALA A 357 7.23 -1.87 -10.54
N ALA A 358 5.92 -1.74 -10.81
CA ALA A 358 5.16 -2.81 -11.43
C ALA A 358 5.76 -3.16 -12.81
N ALA A 359 5.71 -4.43 -13.20
CA ALA A 359 6.40 -4.94 -14.38
C ALA A 359 6.00 -4.23 -15.69
N GLY A 360 4.74 -3.85 -15.83
CA GLY A 360 4.20 -3.13 -17.00
C GLY A 360 4.21 -1.59 -16.89
N TYR A 361 4.66 -1.01 -15.77
CA TYR A 361 4.60 0.43 -15.54
C TYR A 361 5.81 1.15 -16.12
N LYS A 362 5.73 1.49 -17.40
CA LYS A 362 6.84 2.07 -18.18
C LYS A 362 7.40 3.34 -17.56
N ILE A 363 6.55 4.32 -17.20
CA ILE A 363 7.00 5.62 -16.64
C ILE A 363 7.71 5.41 -15.30
N ALA A 364 7.21 4.52 -14.44
CA ALA A 364 7.89 4.17 -13.20
C ALA A 364 9.31 3.62 -13.44
N LYS A 365 9.47 2.73 -14.43
CA LYS A 365 10.79 2.20 -14.81
C LYS A 365 11.71 3.28 -15.37
N LEU A 366 11.17 4.21 -16.16
CA LEU A 366 11.93 5.35 -16.68
C LEU A 366 12.38 6.29 -15.56
N THR A 367 11.55 6.51 -14.55
CA THR A 367 11.93 7.31 -13.36
C THR A 367 13.07 6.64 -12.60
N ILE A 368 13.05 5.31 -12.40
CA ILE A 368 14.18 4.59 -11.80
C ILE A 368 15.45 4.78 -12.64
N LYS A 369 15.34 4.67 -13.97
CA LYS A 369 16.47 4.89 -14.85
C LYS A 369 17.01 6.33 -14.74
N LEU A 370 16.15 7.33 -14.69
CA LEU A 370 16.54 8.74 -14.50
C LEU A 370 17.32 8.92 -13.20
N ILE A 371 16.80 8.39 -12.07
CA ILE A 371 17.48 8.48 -10.77
C ILE A 371 18.89 7.90 -10.84
N ASN A 372 19.06 6.72 -11.44
CA ASN A 372 20.36 6.09 -11.58
C ASN A 372 21.30 6.88 -12.54
N SER A 373 20.77 7.41 -13.65
CA SER A 373 21.56 8.22 -14.58
C SER A 373 22.04 9.53 -13.95
N VAL A 374 21.20 10.18 -13.15
CA VAL A 374 21.57 11.37 -12.37
C VAL A 374 22.60 11.02 -11.30
N ALA A 375 22.44 9.88 -10.64
CA ALA A 375 23.40 9.37 -9.65
C ALA A 375 24.79 9.17 -10.28
N ASP A 376 24.86 8.57 -11.48
CA ASP A 376 26.11 8.35 -12.20
C ASP A 376 26.82 9.68 -12.52
N VAL A 377 26.09 10.72 -12.92
CA VAL A 377 26.67 12.05 -13.19
C VAL A 377 27.16 12.70 -11.89
N ILE A 378 26.29 12.82 -10.90
CA ILE A 378 26.58 13.58 -9.67
C ILE A 378 27.66 12.92 -8.83
N ASN A 379 27.61 11.59 -8.67
CA ASN A 379 28.55 10.87 -7.81
C ASN A 379 29.98 10.86 -8.33
N ASN A 380 30.17 11.05 -9.65
CA ASN A 380 31.47 11.07 -10.31
C ASN A 380 31.98 12.51 -10.60
N ASP A 381 31.21 13.54 -10.27
CA ASP A 381 31.64 14.94 -10.45
C ASP A 381 32.45 15.42 -9.24
N GLU A 382 33.77 15.44 -9.40
CA GLU A 382 34.69 15.92 -8.35
C GLU A 382 34.53 17.41 -8.06
N SER A 383 34.03 18.21 -9.01
CA SER A 383 33.93 19.68 -8.88
C SER A 383 32.97 20.13 -7.77
N ILE A 384 32.02 19.28 -7.36
CA ILE A 384 31.09 19.58 -6.26
C ILE A 384 31.61 19.11 -4.90
N ASN A 385 32.85 18.56 -4.83
CA ASN A 385 33.51 18.11 -3.59
C ASN A 385 32.63 17.17 -2.72
N GLY A 386 31.83 16.33 -3.34
CA GLY A 386 30.96 15.37 -2.63
C GLY A 386 29.82 16.03 -1.82
N LYS A 387 29.50 17.32 -2.08
CA LYS A 387 28.38 18.02 -1.42
C LYS A 387 27.04 17.29 -1.58
N ILE A 388 26.84 16.61 -2.74
CA ILE A 388 25.67 15.75 -2.99
C ILE A 388 26.15 14.35 -3.36
N LYS A 389 25.50 13.35 -2.82
CA LYS A 389 25.53 11.95 -3.27
C LYS A 389 24.12 11.47 -3.51
N VAL A 390 23.93 10.62 -4.53
CA VAL A 390 22.65 10.01 -4.88
C VAL A 390 22.82 8.51 -4.88
N VAL A 391 21.95 7.80 -4.16
CA VAL A 391 21.99 6.34 -4.03
C VAL A 391 20.62 5.78 -4.36
N PHE A 392 20.57 4.75 -5.20
CA PHE A 392 19.38 3.95 -5.42
C PHE A 392 19.59 2.55 -4.83
N ILE A 393 18.92 2.24 -3.72
CA ILE A 393 18.98 0.92 -3.09
C ILE A 393 18.06 0.00 -3.85
N GLU A 394 18.65 -0.99 -4.53
CA GLU A 394 17.92 -1.98 -5.29
C GLU A 394 17.14 -2.96 -4.39
N ASN A 395 16.13 -3.60 -4.96
CA ASN A 395 15.34 -4.63 -4.29
C ASN A 395 14.84 -4.19 -2.89
N TYR A 396 14.35 -2.95 -2.79
CA TYR A 396 13.80 -2.43 -1.54
C TYR A 396 12.72 -3.36 -0.96
N ARG A 397 12.90 -3.76 0.29
CA ARG A 397 12.06 -4.69 1.03
C ARG A 397 12.18 -4.47 2.53
N VAL A 398 11.43 -5.20 3.34
CA VAL A 398 11.38 -5.01 4.80
C VAL A 398 12.78 -5.08 5.45
N SER A 399 13.64 -6.03 5.04
CA SER A 399 14.98 -6.17 5.61
C SER A 399 15.91 -4.99 5.32
N ASN A 400 15.80 -4.33 4.15
CA ASN A 400 16.48 -3.07 3.86
C ASN A 400 15.86 -1.90 4.64
N ALA A 401 14.52 -1.87 4.68
CA ALA A 401 13.76 -0.82 5.36
C ALA A 401 14.17 -0.67 6.83
N GLU A 402 14.38 -1.76 7.54
CA GLU A 402 14.80 -1.78 8.95
C GLU A 402 16.13 -1.03 9.18
N ILE A 403 17.09 -1.11 8.26
CA ILE A 403 18.35 -0.38 8.32
C ILE A 403 18.14 1.09 7.93
N ILE A 404 17.35 1.33 6.90
CA ILE A 404 17.14 2.67 6.32
C ILE A 404 16.36 3.56 7.29
N PHE A 405 15.28 3.08 7.89
CA PHE A 405 14.47 3.88 8.82
C PHE A 405 15.27 4.34 10.03
N ALA A 406 16.13 3.49 10.57
CA ALA A 406 16.98 3.84 11.71
C ALA A 406 18.00 4.94 11.39
N ALA A 407 18.43 5.05 10.13
CA ALA A 407 19.50 5.93 9.69
C ALA A 407 19.03 7.26 9.08
N ALA A 408 17.78 7.39 8.68
CA ALA A 408 17.29 8.57 7.98
C ALA A 408 17.24 9.82 8.89
N ASP A 409 17.63 10.97 8.33
CA ASP A 409 17.42 12.27 8.94
C ASP A 409 16.13 12.92 8.43
N VAL A 410 15.87 12.81 7.14
CA VAL A 410 14.68 13.36 6.46
C VAL A 410 13.90 12.24 5.81
N SER A 411 12.60 12.23 6.06
CA SER A 411 11.61 11.32 5.50
C SER A 411 10.79 12.03 4.44
N GLU A 412 10.97 11.67 3.17
CA GLU A 412 10.24 12.23 2.03
C GLU A 412 8.86 11.60 1.89
N GLN A 413 7.81 12.38 2.21
CA GLN A 413 6.39 11.99 2.16
C GLN A 413 5.61 12.98 1.27
N ILE A 414 6.03 13.07 0.01
CA ILE A 414 5.70 14.15 -0.93
C ILE A 414 4.67 13.77 -1.99
N SER A 415 3.74 12.87 -1.70
CA SER A 415 2.65 12.54 -2.62
C SER A 415 1.83 13.77 -3.00
N THR A 416 1.23 13.76 -4.19
CA THR A 416 0.20 14.75 -4.52
C THR A 416 -0.91 14.64 -3.49
N ALA A 417 -1.29 15.73 -2.84
CA ALA A 417 -2.33 15.73 -1.82
C ALA A 417 -3.63 15.12 -2.36
N SER A 418 -4.36 14.38 -1.55
CA SER A 418 -5.53 13.57 -1.88
C SER A 418 -5.25 12.22 -2.57
N LYS A 419 -4.02 11.77 -2.78
CA LYS A 419 -3.72 10.54 -3.54
C LYS A 419 -3.19 9.40 -2.68
N GLU A 420 -2.42 9.66 -1.62
CA GLU A 420 -1.94 8.62 -0.70
C GLU A 420 -3.01 8.35 0.37
N ALA A 421 -3.54 7.14 0.42
CA ALA A 421 -4.58 6.78 1.38
C ALA A 421 -4.13 6.95 2.85
N SER A 422 -2.94 6.52 3.18
CA SER A 422 -2.36 6.67 4.51
C SER A 422 -0.84 6.82 4.46
N GLY A 423 -0.14 5.83 3.91
CA GLY A 423 1.26 5.60 4.17
C GLY A 423 1.49 4.94 5.54
N THR A 424 2.58 4.22 5.65
CA THR A 424 3.09 3.66 6.92
C THR A 424 4.59 3.91 7.07
N GLY A 425 5.31 4.15 5.97
CA GLY A 425 6.71 4.57 6.00
C GLY A 425 6.90 5.86 6.79
N ASN A 426 5.99 6.82 6.64
CA ASN A 426 5.96 8.07 7.42
C ASN A 426 6.02 7.81 8.93
N MET A 427 5.24 6.89 9.46
CA MET A 427 5.21 6.51 10.87
C MET A 427 6.51 5.81 11.30
N LYS A 428 7.07 4.94 10.45
CA LYS A 428 8.29 4.18 10.72
C LYS A 428 9.52 5.09 10.79
N PHE A 429 9.63 6.04 9.89
CA PHE A 429 10.67 7.07 9.91
C PHE A 429 10.59 7.92 11.17
N MET A 430 9.40 8.41 11.50
CA MET A 430 9.18 9.26 12.67
C MET A 430 9.52 8.52 13.97
N LEU A 431 9.10 7.26 14.11
CA LEU A 431 9.42 6.43 15.28
C LEU A 431 10.94 6.26 15.47
N ASN A 432 11.72 6.40 14.40
CA ASN A 432 13.19 6.35 14.41
C ASN A 432 13.85 7.74 14.42
N GLY A 433 13.10 8.81 14.64
CA GLY A 433 13.61 10.17 14.80
C GLY A 433 13.93 10.91 13.51
N ALA A 434 13.42 10.51 12.36
CA ALA A 434 13.52 11.28 11.13
C ALA A 434 12.46 12.41 11.10
N LEU A 435 12.85 13.57 10.57
CA LEU A 435 11.94 14.69 10.32
C LEU A 435 11.14 14.44 9.05
N THR A 436 9.86 14.78 9.07
CA THR A 436 8.99 14.63 7.89
C THR A 436 9.07 15.86 7.00
N LEU A 437 9.44 15.66 5.73
CA LEU A 437 9.24 16.61 4.64
C LEU A 437 8.10 16.07 3.77
N GLY A 438 6.98 16.77 3.72
CA GLY A 438 5.80 16.18 3.08
C GLY A 438 4.71 17.16 2.70
N THR A 439 3.65 16.58 2.16
CA THR A 439 2.39 17.25 1.86
C THR A 439 1.32 16.88 2.88
N MET A 440 0.26 17.67 2.97
CA MET A 440 -0.91 17.37 3.83
C MET A 440 -1.78 16.32 3.15
N ASP A 441 -1.31 15.07 3.18
CA ASP A 441 -1.91 13.91 2.53
C ASP A 441 -1.85 12.66 3.43
N GLY A 442 -2.84 11.80 3.32
CA GLY A 442 -2.91 10.55 4.06
C GLY A 442 -2.71 10.73 5.57
N ALA A 443 -1.90 9.89 6.17
CA ALA A 443 -1.57 9.95 7.59
C ALA A 443 -0.61 11.10 7.97
N ASN A 444 -0.01 11.80 7.00
CA ASN A 444 0.82 12.97 7.30
C ASN A 444 0.03 14.05 8.05
N VAL A 445 -1.27 14.21 7.74
CA VAL A 445 -2.16 15.14 8.44
C VAL A 445 -2.19 14.83 9.94
N GLU A 446 -2.43 13.58 10.29
CA GLU A 446 -2.48 13.14 11.69
C GLU A 446 -1.10 13.18 12.36
N ILE A 447 -0.02 12.97 11.60
CA ILE A 447 1.35 13.14 12.10
C ILE A 447 1.60 14.60 12.50
N VAL A 448 1.24 15.55 11.65
CA VAL A 448 1.40 16.98 11.95
C VAL A 448 0.54 17.40 13.13
N ASP A 449 -0.71 16.90 13.22
CA ASP A 449 -1.59 17.13 14.38
C ASP A 449 -0.95 16.66 15.71
N GLU A 450 -0.20 15.55 15.69
CA GLU A 450 0.43 14.97 16.89
C GLU A 450 1.76 15.63 17.28
N VAL A 451 2.56 16.06 16.29
CA VAL A 451 3.91 16.59 16.57
C VAL A 451 3.98 18.11 16.58
N GLY A 452 2.97 18.80 16.04
CA GLY A 452 2.96 20.23 15.81
C GLY A 452 3.58 20.64 14.46
N GLU A 453 3.06 21.71 13.88
CA GLU A 453 3.51 22.23 12.56
C GLU A 453 4.99 22.65 12.58
N GLU A 454 5.49 23.10 13.72
CA GLU A 454 6.88 23.51 13.91
C GLU A 454 7.89 22.34 13.86
N ASN A 455 7.40 21.10 13.94
CA ASN A 455 8.22 19.88 13.92
C ASN A 455 8.13 19.08 12.62
N ALA A 456 7.53 19.66 11.58
CA ALA A 456 7.42 19.06 10.26
C ALA A 456 7.64 20.12 9.15
N PHE A 457 8.16 19.69 8.01
CA PHE A 457 8.34 20.54 6.83
C PHE A 457 7.22 20.24 5.84
N ILE A 458 6.21 21.10 5.81
CA ILE A 458 5.02 20.91 4.96
C ILE A 458 5.02 21.93 3.82
N PHE A 459 4.67 21.45 2.62
CA PHE A 459 4.58 22.27 1.41
C PHE A 459 3.48 21.77 0.46
N GLY A 460 3.19 22.59 -0.54
CA GLY A 460 2.27 22.25 -1.62
C GLY A 460 0.81 22.56 -1.33
N LEU A 461 -0.05 22.19 -2.27
CA LEU A 461 -1.48 22.39 -2.19
C LEU A 461 -2.14 21.43 -1.18
N SER A 462 -3.23 21.88 -0.58
CA SER A 462 -4.12 21.04 0.23
C SER A 462 -4.90 20.04 -0.66
N SER A 463 -5.46 19.00 -0.04
CA SER A 463 -6.31 18.04 -0.74
C SER A 463 -7.51 18.68 -1.41
N ASP A 464 -8.14 19.66 -0.75
CA ASP A 464 -9.31 20.36 -1.28
C ASP A 464 -8.96 21.20 -2.51
N GLU A 465 -7.81 21.88 -2.50
CA GLU A 465 -7.31 22.63 -3.66
C GLU A 465 -7.01 21.70 -4.84
N VAL A 466 -6.36 20.57 -4.61
CA VAL A 466 -6.07 19.59 -5.67
C VAL A 466 -7.37 19.05 -6.26
N ILE A 467 -8.32 18.60 -5.42
CA ILE A 467 -9.62 18.09 -5.85
C ILE A 467 -10.40 19.18 -6.62
N ASN A 468 -10.33 20.42 -6.17
CA ASN A 468 -10.97 21.54 -6.88
C ASN A 468 -10.36 21.74 -8.27
N TYR A 469 -9.04 21.71 -8.42
CA TYR A 469 -8.39 21.83 -9.72
C TYR A 469 -8.69 20.63 -10.65
N GLU A 470 -8.78 19.43 -10.12
CA GLU A 470 -9.16 18.23 -10.89
C GLU A 470 -10.58 18.32 -11.42
N ASN A 471 -11.52 18.79 -10.60
CA ASN A 471 -12.95 18.87 -10.95
C ASN A 471 -13.29 20.08 -11.82
N ASN A 472 -12.65 21.22 -11.60
CA ASN A 472 -13.02 22.51 -12.19
C ASN A 472 -11.97 23.08 -13.14
N GLY A 473 -10.79 22.46 -13.23
CA GLY A 473 -9.66 22.98 -14.00
C GLY A 473 -9.03 24.21 -13.35
N GLY A 474 -8.24 24.97 -14.13
CA GLY A 474 -7.59 26.19 -13.67
C GLY A 474 -6.12 26.02 -13.26
N TYR A 475 -5.56 24.82 -13.29
CA TYR A 475 -4.14 24.56 -13.11
C TYR A 475 -3.51 24.14 -14.44
N ASN A 476 -2.49 24.92 -14.88
CA ASN A 476 -1.70 24.58 -16.05
C ASN A 476 -0.21 24.61 -15.71
N PRO A 477 0.47 23.44 -15.66
CA PRO A 477 1.91 23.39 -15.33
C PRO A 477 2.79 24.17 -16.29
N MET A 478 2.36 24.37 -17.54
CA MET A 478 3.13 25.16 -18.51
C MET A 478 3.17 26.65 -18.17
N ASP A 479 2.17 27.18 -17.45
CA ASP A 479 2.20 28.58 -17.01
C ASP A 479 3.29 28.78 -15.96
N ILE A 480 3.51 27.80 -15.08
CA ILE A 480 4.59 27.81 -14.10
C ILE A 480 5.94 27.68 -14.82
N PHE A 481 6.07 26.68 -15.69
CA PHE A 481 7.28 26.44 -16.47
C PHE A 481 7.71 27.70 -17.27
N ASN A 482 6.77 28.41 -17.89
CA ASN A 482 7.08 29.61 -18.68
C ASN A 482 7.36 30.84 -17.82
N SER A 483 6.99 30.87 -16.55
CA SER A 483 7.16 32.02 -15.66
C SER A 483 8.33 31.87 -14.67
N ASP A 484 8.82 30.67 -14.47
CA ASP A 484 9.91 30.36 -13.56
C ASP A 484 11.17 29.95 -14.34
N MET A 485 12.21 30.78 -14.23
CA MET A 485 13.45 30.59 -14.98
C MET A 485 14.33 29.46 -14.43
N ASP A 486 14.07 29.03 -13.20
CA ASP A 486 14.83 27.97 -12.55
C ASP A 486 14.30 26.56 -12.93
N ILE A 487 13.08 26.48 -13.49
CA ILE A 487 12.46 25.27 -13.99
C ILE A 487 12.75 25.06 -15.47
#